data_76f8381de54314979285b37b88eb9985
#
_entry.id   76f8381de54314979285b37b88eb9985
#
_cell.length_a   1.000
_cell.length_b   1.000
_cell.length_c   1.000
_cell.angle_alpha   90.00
_cell.angle_beta   90.00
_cell.angle_gamma   90.00
#
_symmetry.space_group_name_H-M   'P 1'
#
loop_
_entity.id
_entity.type
_entity.pdbx_description
1 polymer ?
#
loop_
_entity_poly.entity_id
_entity_poly.type
_entity_poly.pdbx_seq_one_letter_code
_entity_poly.pdbx_strand_id
1 'polypeptide(L)'
;MNQHSRSQAIPFIDVVVQRARLGVRIDAAMSRVLDHCQFINGPEVTELEADLAAFSGAKHVVACASGTDALLMVLMAKGIGRGDAVLCPSFTFCATGEAVALTGATPVFVDVEEGTFNMDVASLTRGIATARQLGLKPRAVIPVDLFGQAADHDAIAAVAEAEGLFVLDDAAQGFGASYKGRRLGTFGLATATSFFPAKPLGCFGDGGAILTDDAALAEILRSIRVHGQGSDKYDNVRLGLTARLDTLQAAILIEKLKIFEDEIAARDRVATRYANGLGNVVTVPRLATGRTSVWAQYTIRLPEGTDRDGFAAALRAQGVPTAIYYPKSLHQQTAYRDFPSADGGLAVSERLSTDVISLPMHAYLDEATQDRIIEAVRGAVST
;
A
#
# COMPACT_ATOMS: atom_id res chain seq x y z
N MET A 1 25.05 35.32 24.02
CA MET A 1 25.24 34.45 22.83
C MET A 1 23.94 33.74 22.55
N ASN A 2 23.18 34.26 21.58
CA ASN A 2 21.87 33.68 21.21
C ASN A 2 22.08 32.35 20.51
N GLN A 3 21.83 31.24 21.20
CA GLN A 3 21.53 29.99 20.54
C GLN A 3 20.14 30.15 19.90
N HIS A 4 20.13 30.54 18.64
CA HIS A 4 18.95 30.33 17.80
C HIS A 4 18.72 28.81 17.79
N SER A 5 17.70 28.35 18.50
CA SER A 5 17.18 27.00 18.38
C SER A 5 16.81 26.83 16.89
N ARG A 6 17.67 26.18 16.11
CA ARG A 6 17.26 25.69 14.79
C ARG A 6 16.05 24.80 15.07
N SER A 7 14.87 25.26 14.73
CA SER A 7 13.66 24.44 14.73
C SER A 7 14.02 23.15 14.00
N GLN A 8 14.03 22.05 14.73
CA GLN A 8 14.36 20.75 14.17
C GLN A 8 13.36 20.49 13.03
N ALA A 9 13.83 20.15 11.85
CA ALA A 9 12.98 19.90 10.70
C ALA A 9 11.99 18.79 11.05
N ILE A 10 10.71 19.01 10.76
CA ILE A 10 9.66 18.01 10.98
C ILE A 10 9.86 16.87 9.97
N PRO A 11 10.06 15.62 10.39
CA PRO A 11 10.13 14.50 9.46
C PRO A 11 8.74 14.18 8.91
N PHE A 12 8.66 13.88 7.60
CA PHE A 12 7.41 13.41 7.01
C PHE A 12 7.05 12.00 7.50
N ILE A 13 8.06 11.14 7.62
CA ILE A 13 8.03 9.82 8.27
C ILE A 13 9.30 9.73 9.10
N ASP A 14 9.20 9.25 10.35
CA ASP A 14 10.34 9.21 11.27
C ASP A 14 10.83 7.78 11.52
N VAL A 15 11.63 7.27 10.60
CA VAL A 15 12.31 5.98 10.75
C VAL A 15 13.49 6.04 11.71
N VAL A 16 14.02 7.25 12.00
CA VAL A 16 15.15 7.41 12.92
C VAL A 16 14.70 7.13 14.35
N VAL A 17 13.57 7.73 14.78
CA VAL A 17 13.00 7.47 16.11
C VAL A 17 12.53 6.02 16.23
N GLN A 18 11.94 5.44 15.17
CA GLN A 18 11.59 4.02 15.16
C GLN A 18 12.83 3.13 15.38
N ARG A 19 13.93 3.41 14.65
CA ARG A 19 15.21 2.69 14.82
C ARG A 19 15.76 2.82 16.24
N ALA A 20 15.69 4.03 16.81
CA ALA A 20 16.12 4.27 18.19
C ALA A 20 15.26 3.51 19.22
N ARG A 21 13.92 3.46 19.03
CA ARG A 21 13.01 2.67 19.89
C ARG A 21 13.33 1.19 19.88
N LEU A 22 13.68 0.63 18.74
CA LEU A 22 14.07 -0.78 18.61
C LEU A 22 15.47 -1.06 19.16
N GLY A 23 16.39 -0.09 19.03
CA GLY A 23 17.70 -0.08 19.65
C GLY A 23 18.49 -1.36 19.41
N VAL A 24 19.01 -1.92 20.49
CA VAL A 24 19.85 -3.14 20.49
C VAL A 24 19.14 -4.38 19.93
N ARG A 25 17.82 -4.42 19.91
CA ARG A 25 17.07 -5.57 19.35
C ARG A 25 17.32 -5.74 17.86
N ILE A 26 17.29 -4.63 17.11
CA ILE A 26 17.60 -4.64 15.67
C ILE A 26 19.07 -5.04 15.43
N ASP A 27 20.00 -4.49 16.23
CA ASP A 27 21.42 -4.82 16.08
C ASP A 27 21.67 -6.32 16.37
N ALA A 28 21.06 -6.86 17.41
CA ALA A 28 21.13 -8.28 17.74
C ALA A 28 20.48 -9.17 16.64
N ALA A 29 19.35 -8.76 16.08
CA ALA A 29 18.70 -9.50 15.01
C ALA A 29 19.57 -9.55 13.74
N MET A 30 20.18 -8.44 13.37
CA MET A 30 21.10 -8.39 12.22
C MET A 30 22.38 -9.21 12.49
N SER A 31 22.95 -9.13 13.71
CA SER A 31 24.14 -9.91 14.09
C SER A 31 23.90 -11.40 13.97
N ARG A 32 22.74 -11.91 14.40
CA ARG A 32 22.40 -13.34 14.22
C ARG A 32 22.51 -13.79 12.75
N VAL A 33 21.98 -12.98 11.82
CA VAL A 33 22.07 -13.30 10.39
C VAL A 33 23.52 -13.27 9.90
N LEU A 34 24.33 -12.32 10.38
CA LEU A 34 25.75 -12.24 10.03
C LEU A 34 26.53 -13.45 10.57
N ASP A 35 26.18 -13.93 11.78
CA ASP A 35 26.85 -15.06 12.43
C ASP A 35 26.64 -16.39 11.68
N HIS A 36 25.42 -16.65 11.20
CA HIS A 36 25.13 -17.89 10.45
C HIS A 36 25.30 -17.76 8.92
N CYS A 37 25.45 -16.55 8.37
CA CYS A 37 25.70 -16.26 6.93
C CYS A 37 24.66 -16.82 5.94
N GLN A 38 23.44 -17.14 6.36
CA GLN A 38 22.36 -17.56 5.47
C GLN A 38 21.55 -16.33 5.01
N PHE A 39 22.13 -15.56 4.10
CA PHE A 39 21.56 -14.27 3.68
C PHE A 39 20.33 -14.39 2.79
N ILE A 40 20.09 -15.55 2.18
CA ILE A 40 18.94 -15.84 1.30
C ILE A 40 18.21 -17.07 1.82
N ASN A 41 16.89 -16.95 2.00
CA ASN A 41 16.04 -18.01 2.55
C ASN A 41 16.56 -18.59 3.87
N GLY A 42 17.14 -17.74 4.73
CA GLY A 42 17.54 -18.12 6.08
C GLY A 42 16.34 -18.35 7.00
N PRO A 43 16.59 -18.83 8.23
CA PRO A 43 15.52 -19.17 9.17
C PRO A 43 14.59 -18.00 9.51
N GLU A 44 15.08 -16.78 9.52
CA GLU A 44 14.29 -15.58 9.81
C GLU A 44 13.21 -15.33 8.75
N VAL A 45 13.40 -15.78 7.50
CA VAL A 45 12.35 -15.68 6.47
C VAL A 45 11.16 -16.57 6.83
N THR A 46 11.43 -17.80 7.29
CA THR A 46 10.38 -18.73 7.73
C THR A 46 9.68 -18.25 9.01
N GLU A 47 10.46 -17.71 9.98
CA GLU A 47 9.93 -17.12 11.20
C GLU A 47 9.01 -15.93 10.87
N LEU A 48 9.46 -15.02 10.01
CA LEU A 48 8.66 -13.87 9.58
C LEU A 48 7.36 -14.31 8.88
N GLU A 49 7.42 -15.29 7.98
CA GLU A 49 6.22 -15.82 7.29
C GLU A 49 5.21 -16.37 8.32
N ALA A 50 5.66 -17.07 9.35
CA ALA A 50 4.81 -17.57 10.42
C ALA A 50 4.23 -16.44 11.29
N ASP A 51 5.03 -15.44 11.66
CA ASP A 51 4.61 -14.29 12.45
C ASP A 51 3.58 -13.44 11.69
N LEU A 52 3.78 -13.21 10.38
CA LEU A 52 2.83 -12.51 9.52
C LEU A 52 1.52 -13.28 9.36
N ALA A 53 1.58 -14.62 9.27
CA ALA A 53 0.40 -15.48 9.23
C ALA A 53 -0.39 -15.36 10.54
N ALA A 54 0.28 -15.44 11.69
CA ALA A 54 -0.35 -15.28 13.01
C ALA A 54 -0.96 -13.89 13.19
N PHE A 55 -0.28 -12.83 12.72
CA PHE A 55 -0.75 -11.45 12.81
C PHE A 55 -1.98 -11.20 11.95
N SER A 56 -2.00 -11.66 10.70
CA SER A 56 -3.06 -11.40 9.73
C SER A 56 -4.22 -12.39 9.80
N GLY A 57 -3.98 -13.62 10.27
CA GLY A 57 -4.92 -14.74 10.25
C GLY A 57 -4.91 -15.53 8.92
N ALA A 58 -4.03 -15.20 7.98
CA ALA A 58 -3.85 -15.97 6.75
C ALA A 58 -3.19 -17.33 7.04
N LYS A 59 -3.54 -18.38 6.25
CA LYS A 59 -2.95 -19.72 6.45
C LYS A 59 -1.53 -19.83 5.91
N HIS A 60 -1.23 -19.10 4.83
CA HIS A 60 0.07 -19.14 4.17
C HIS A 60 0.55 -17.74 3.87
N VAL A 61 1.83 -17.51 4.11
CA VAL A 61 2.55 -16.31 3.71
C VAL A 61 3.75 -16.71 2.87
N VAL A 62 4.03 -15.93 1.84
CA VAL A 62 5.21 -16.07 0.98
C VAL A 62 5.88 -14.70 0.91
N ALA A 63 6.96 -14.52 1.67
CA ALA A 63 7.76 -13.30 1.64
C ALA A 63 8.49 -13.17 0.31
N CYS A 64 8.58 -11.96 -0.23
CA CYS A 64 9.18 -11.67 -1.54
C CYS A 64 9.96 -10.34 -1.54
N ALA A 65 10.58 -10.01 -2.68
CA ALA A 65 11.52 -8.90 -2.79
C ALA A 65 10.85 -7.52 -2.75
N SER A 66 9.56 -7.41 -3.12
CA SER A 66 8.83 -6.13 -3.12
C SER A 66 7.33 -6.34 -3.17
N GLY A 67 6.56 -5.26 -2.91
CA GLY A 67 5.12 -5.27 -3.15
C GLY A 67 4.76 -5.42 -4.64
N THR A 68 5.58 -4.90 -5.54
CA THR A 68 5.42 -5.07 -6.99
C THR A 68 5.57 -6.54 -7.38
N ASP A 69 6.62 -7.21 -6.87
CA ASP A 69 6.80 -8.66 -7.09
C ASP A 69 5.65 -9.46 -6.50
N ALA A 70 5.12 -9.05 -5.35
CA ALA A 70 3.97 -9.73 -4.73
C ALA A 70 2.76 -9.73 -5.66
N LEU A 71 2.42 -8.59 -6.27
CA LEU A 71 1.34 -8.48 -7.26
C LEU A 71 1.64 -9.31 -8.51
N LEU A 72 2.83 -9.12 -9.09
CA LEU A 72 3.26 -9.80 -10.32
C LEU A 72 3.27 -11.31 -10.17
N MET A 73 3.79 -11.83 -9.05
CA MET A 73 3.86 -13.28 -8.80
C MET A 73 2.48 -13.93 -8.73
N VAL A 74 1.48 -13.28 -8.13
CA VAL A 74 0.10 -13.83 -8.11
C VAL A 74 -0.49 -13.84 -9.51
N LEU A 75 -0.32 -12.77 -10.28
CA LEU A 75 -0.78 -12.71 -11.67
C LEU A 75 -0.11 -13.78 -12.54
N MET A 76 1.20 -13.99 -12.40
CA MET A 76 1.93 -15.07 -13.06
C MET A 76 1.42 -16.45 -12.64
N ALA A 77 1.20 -16.69 -11.33
CA ALA A 77 0.68 -17.96 -10.80
C ALA A 77 -0.72 -18.29 -11.34
N LYS A 78 -1.53 -17.26 -11.64
CA LYS A 78 -2.88 -17.40 -12.21
C LYS A 78 -2.88 -17.42 -13.75
N GLY A 79 -1.70 -17.37 -14.37
CA GLY A 79 -1.57 -17.41 -15.83
C GLY A 79 -2.18 -16.19 -16.52
N ILE A 80 -2.17 -15.04 -15.87
CA ILE A 80 -2.64 -13.79 -16.47
C ILE A 80 -1.68 -13.35 -17.56
N GLY A 81 -2.20 -12.97 -18.73
CA GLY A 81 -1.39 -12.62 -19.88
C GLY A 81 -2.17 -11.96 -21.01
N ARG A 82 -1.60 -12.02 -22.21
CA ARG A 82 -2.17 -11.34 -23.42
C ARG A 82 -3.62 -11.76 -23.66
N GLY A 83 -4.50 -10.79 -23.86
CA GLY A 83 -5.94 -10.98 -24.08
C GLY A 83 -6.76 -10.98 -22.78
N ASP A 84 -6.11 -11.09 -21.62
CA ASP A 84 -6.78 -10.92 -20.34
C ASP A 84 -6.88 -9.43 -19.97
N ALA A 85 -7.93 -9.07 -19.23
CA ALA A 85 -8.09 -7.77 -18.58
C ALA A 85 -8.08 -7.91 -17.07
N VAL A 86 -7.41 -6.98 -16.38
CA VAL A 86 -7.41 -6.86 -14.93
C VAL A 86 -7.89 -5.47 -14.56
N LEU A 87 -8.95 -5.41 -13.74
CA LEU A 87 -9.55 -4.15 -13.28
C LEU A 87 -8.75 -3.61 -12.10
N CYS A 88 -8.32 -2.35 -12.16
CA CYS A 88 -7.59 -1.70 -11.05
C CYS A 88 -7.95 -0.21 -10.96
N PRO A 89 -7.90 0.41 -9.77
CA PRO A 89 -8.18 1.84 -9.63
C PRO A 89 -7.13 2.65 -10.37
N SER A 90 -7.54 3.80 -10.90
CA SER A 90 -6.61 4.73 -11.54
C SER A 90 -5.89 5.63 -10.55
N PHE A 91 -6.52 5.91 -9.41
CA PHE A 91 -5.92 6.70 -8.34
C PHE A 91 -5.23 5.78 -7.33
N THR A 92 -4.03 5.35 -7.68
CA THR A 92 -3.16 4.45 -6.86
C THR A 92 -1.70 4.63 -7.22
N PHE A 93 -0.82 3.90 -6.52
CA PHE A 93 0.59 3.77 -6.92
C PHE A 93 0.72 2.95 -8.21
N CYS A 94 1.70 3.29 -9.03
CA CYS A 94 1.86 2.71 -10.37
C CYS A 94 1.99 1.18 -10.37
N ALA A 95 2.58 0.58 -9.32
CA ALA A 95 2.80 -0.87 -9.26
C ALA A 95 1.52 -1.69 -9.47
N THR A 96 0.34 -1.19 -9.07
CA THR A 96 -0.93 -1.88 -9.27
C THR A 96 -1.24 -2.13 -10.75
N GLY A 97 -1.10 -1.10 -11.61
CA GLY A 97 -1.30 -1.23 -13.05
C GLY A 97 -0.08 -1.82 -13.77
N GLU A 98 1.12 -1.49 -13.29
CA GLU A 98 2.40 -1.96 -13.84
C GLU A 98 2.53 -3.48 -13.79
N ALA A 99 2.21 -4.11 -12.64
CA ALA A 99 2.27 -5.55 -12.48
C ALA A 99 1.37 -6.27 -13.51
N VAL A 100 0.20 -5.70 -13.84
CA VAL A 100 -0.69 -6.22 -14.88
C VAL A 100 -0.02 -6.08 -16.26
N ALA A 101 0.46 -4.91 -16.61
CA ALA A 101 1.07 -4.64 -17.90
C ALA A 101 2.31 -5.53 -18.16
N LEU A 102 3.12 -5.79 -17.12
CA LEU A 102 4.29 -6.66 -17.18
C LEU A 102 3.96 -8.12 -17.51
N THR A 103 2.76 -8.61 -17.23
CA THR A 103 2.32 -9.94 -17.68
C THR A 103 1.90 -9.98 -19.15
N GLY A 104 1.81 -8.83 -19.82
CA GLY A 104 1.25 -8.68 -21.16
C GLY A 104 -0.28 -8.61 -21.18
N ALA A 105 -0.94 -8.63 -20.03
CA ALA A 105 -2.37 -8.38 -19.88
C ALA A 105 -2.67 -6.87 -19.95
N THR A 106 -3.94 -6.52 -20.08
CA THR A 106 -4.40 -5.14 -20.18
C THR A 106 -4.96 -4.69 -18.84
N PRO A 107 -4.34 -3.71 -18.14
CA PRO A 107 -5.00 -3.04 -17.04
C PRO A 107 -6.18 -2.22 -17.59
N VAL A 108 -7.34 -2.35 -16.97
CA VAL A 108 -8.52 -1.52 -17.26
C VAL A 108 -8.78 -0.67 -16.03
N PHE A 109 -8.60 0.64 -16.19
CA PHE A 109 -8.67 1.56 -15.07
C PHE A 109 -10.11 1.89 -14.71
N VAL A 110 -10.40 1.85 -13.41
CA VAL A 110 -11.69 2.22 -12.84
C VAL A 110 -11.53 3.40 -11.91
N ASP A 111 -12.62 4.11 -11.65
CA ASP A 111 -12.64 5.27 -10.75
C ASP A 111 -12.63 4.85 -9.28
N VAL A 112 -12.50 5.82 -8.42
CA VAL A 112 -12.47 5.66 -6.97
C VAL A 112 -13.58 6.47 -6.31
N GLU A 113 -13.89 6.13 -5.06
CA GLU A 113 -14.79 6.91 -4.22
C GLU A 113 -14.08 8.14 -3.64
N GLU A 114 -14.74 9.28 -3.68
CA GLU A 114 -14.19 10.54 -3.20
C GLU A 114 -13.86 10.54 -1.70
N GLY A 115 -14.66 9.84 -0.90
CA GLY A 115 -14.54 9.85 0.55
C GLY A 115 -13.51 8.88 1.12
N THR A 116 -13.25 7.79 0.42
CA THR A 116 -12.35 6.70 0.87
C THR A 116 -11.08 6.59 0.03
N PHE A 117 -11.06 7.18 -1.17
CA PHE A 117 -10.02 7.04 -2.20
C PHE A 117 -9.90 5.63 -2.77
N ASN A 118 -10.74 4.70 -2.34
CA ASN A 118 -10.73 3.30 -2.73
C ASN A 118 -11.65 3.05 -3.93
N MET A 119 -11.52 1.87 -4.54
CA MET A 119 -12.24 1.49 -5.77
C MET A 119 -13.74 1.73 -5.68
N ASP A 120 -14.30 2.45 -6.68
CA ASP A 120 -15.75 2.59 -6.88
C ASP A 120 -16.33 1.35 -7.55
N VAL A 121 -17.27 0.69 -6.87
CA VAL A 121 -17.87 -0.58 -7.33
C VAL A 121 -18.74 -0.39 -8.58
N ALA A 122 -19.37 0.75 -8.74
CA ALA A 122 -20.14 1.05 -9.96
C ALA A 122 -19.19 1.26 -11.16
N SER A 123 -18.05 1.92 -10.95
CA SER A 123 -17.01 2.04 -11.97
C SER A 123 -16.36 0.68 -12.28
N LEU A 124 -16.17 -0.20 -11.29
CA LEU A 124 -15.70 -1.56 -11.52
C LEU A 124 -16.64 -2.31 -12.50
N THR A 125 -17.95 -2.24 -12.27
CA THR A 125 -18.94 -2.89 -13.14
C THR A 125 -18.88 -2.34 -14.58
N ARG A 126 -18.75 -1.02 -14.75
CA ARG A 126 -18.56 -0.38 -16.07
C ARG A 126 -17.24 -0.82 -16.72
N GLY A 127 -16.15 -0.90 -15.97
CA GLY A 127 -14.85 -1.33 -16.45
C GLY A 127 -14.86 -2.78 -16.95
N ILE A 128 -15.59 -3.69 -16.30
CA ILE A 128 -15.80 -5.07 -16.75
C ILE A 128 -16.54 -5.08 -18.11
N ALA A 129 -17.59 -4.29 -18.24
CA ALA A 129 -18.31 -4.14 -19.51
C ALA A 129 -17.41 -3.59 -20.62
N THR A 130 -16.63 -2.54 -20.32
CA THR A 130 -15.65 -1.96 -21.25
C THR A 130 -14.62 -3.00 -21.72
N ALA A 131 -14.06 -3.79 -20.81
CA ALA A 131 -13.11 -4.85 -21.18
C ALA A 131 -13.72 -5.84 -22.18
N ARG A 132 -14.96 -6.28 -21.95
CA ARG A 132 -15.69 -7.19 -22.87
C ARG A 132 -15.96 -6.55 -24.22
N GLN A 133 -16.36 -5.28 -24.26
CA GLN A 133 -16.59 -4.54 -25.52
C GLN A 133 -15.32 -4.43 -26.36
N LEU A 134 -14.15 -4.36 -25.71
CA LEU A 134 -12.84 -4.35 -26.37
C LEU A 134 -12.34 -5.74 -26.77
N GLY A 135 -13.14 -6.80 -26.57
CA GLY A 135 -12.77 -8.18 -26.86
C GLY A 135 -11.76 -8.77 -25.86
N LEU A 136 -11.54 -8.12 -24.74
CA LEU A 136 -10.69 -8.61 -23.66
C LEU A 136 -11.48 -9.54 -22.74
N LYS A 137 -10.76 -10.45 -22.06
CA LYS A 137 -11.33 -11.36 -21.07
C LYS A 137 -11.07 -10.84 -19.65
N PRO A 138 -12.07 -10.28 -18.95
CA PRO A 138 -11.90 -9.94 -17.54
C PRO A 138 -11.53 -11.20 -16.71
N ARG A 139 -10.46 -11.11 -15.94
CA ARG A 139 -9.95 -12.26 -15.16
C ARG A 139 -9.78 -11.95 -13.68
N ALA A 140 -9.46 -10.71 -13.36
CA ALA A 140 -9.16 -10.31 -11.99
C ALA A 140 -9.56 -8.88 -11.71
N VAL A 141 -9.72 -8.57 -10.43
CA VAL A 141 -9.78 -7.21 -9.91
C VAL A 141 -8.70 -7.04 -8.84
N ILE A 142 -8.01 -5.90 -8.87
CA ILE A 142 -7.02 -5.50 -7.86
C ILE A 142 -7.56 -4.27 -7.12
N PRO A 143 -8.36 -4.42 -6.05
CA PRO A 143 -8.63 -3.31 -5.15
C PRO A 143 -7.35 -2.89 -4.44
N VAL A 144 -7.29 -1.63 -4.00
CA VAL A 144 -6.17 -1.10 -3.24
C VAL A 144 -6.68 -0.54 -1.92
N ASP A 145 -6.08 -0.92 -0.81
CA ASP A 145 -6.36 -0.37 0.52
C ASP A 145 -5.60 0.94 0.72
N LEU A 146 -6.01 1.95 -0.06
CA LEU A 146 -5.25 3.18 -0.23
C LEU A 146 -5.17 3.99 1.06
N PHE A 147 -4.01 4.59 1.29
CA PHE A 147 -3.67 5.41 2.46
C PHE A 147 -3.82 4.71 3.82
N GLY A 148 -4.10 3.41 3.81
CA GLY A 148 -4.19 2.60 5.01
C GLY A 148 -5.59 2.15 5.39
N GLN A 149 -6.62 2.54 4.65
CA GLN A 149 -8.00 2.13 4.89
C GLN A 149 -8.43 1.03 3.91
N ALA A 150 -9.07 -0.02 4.43
CA ALA A 150 -9.61 -1.12 3.63
C ALA A 150 -10.58 -0.64 2.53
N ALA A 151 -10.50 -1.23 1.34
CA ALA A 151 -11.50 -1.12 0.29
C ALA A 151 -12.84 -1.75 0.72
N ASP A 152 -13.90 -1.62 -0.09
CA ASP A 152 -15.16 -2.33 0.18
C ASP A 152 -15.10 -3.77 -0.29
N HIS A 153 -14.38 -4.60 0.49
CA HIS A 153 -14.11 -5.98 0.12
C HIS A 153 -15.36 -6.82 -0.12
N ASP A 154 -16.45 -6.59 0.63
CA ASP A 154 -17.71 -7.35 0.43
C ASP A 154 -18.37 -6.98 -0.89
N ALA A 155 -18.47 -5.68 -1.19
CA ALA A 155 -19.11 -5.23 -2.43
C ALA A 155 -18.28 -5.61 -3.67
N ILE A 156 -16.95 -5.50 -3.56
CA ILE A 156 -16.02 -5.92 -4.62
C ILE A 156 -16.08 -7.44 -4.82
N ALA A 157 -16.08 -8.22 -3.73
CA ALA A 157 -16.18 -9.68 -3.79
C ALA A 157 -17.49 -10.13 -4.45
N ALA A 158 -18.62 -9.48 -4.14
CA ALA A 158 -19.91 -9.81 -4.75
C ALA A 158 -19.90 -9.61 -6.28
N VAL A 159 -19.30 -8.50 -6.76
CA VAL A 159 -19.13 -8.27 -8.20
C VAL A 159 -18.16 -9.30 -8.81
N ALA A 160 -17.03 -9.54 -8.16
CA ALA A 160 -16.04 -10.47 -8.65
C ALA A 160 -16.60 -11.90 -8.77
N GLU A 161 -17.36 -12.38 -7.79
CA GLU A 161 -18.02 -13.68 -7.79
C GLU A 161 -19.06 -13.78 -8.92
N ALA A 162 -19.92 -12.78 -9.08
CA ALA A 162 -20.92 -12.75 -10.14
C ALA A 162 -20.31 -12.77 -11.55
N GLU A 163 -19.12 -12.21 -11.71
CA GLU A 163 -18.41 -12.05 -12.98
C GLU A 163 -17.33 -13.14 -13.22
N GLY A 164 -17.13 -14.04 -12.26
CA GLY A 164 -16.12 -15.11 -12.32
C GLY A 164 -14.67 -14.61 -12.28
N LEU A 165 -14.44 -13.49 -11.57
CA LEU A 165 -13.12 -12.90 -11.39
C LEU A 165 -12.51 -13.35 -10.07
N PHE A 166 -11.17 -13.44 -10.00
CA PHE A 166 -10.52 -13.49 -8.69
C PHE A 166 -10.14 -12.09 -8.20
N VAL A 167 -10.10 -11.94 -6.89
CA VAL A 167 -9.66 -10.71 -6.23
C VAL A 167 -8.21 -10.89 -5.77
N LEU A 168 -7.33 -9.97 -6.18
CA LEU A 168 -5.99 -9.79 -5.63
C LEU A 168 -5.95 -8.47 -4.88
N ASP A 169 -5.97 -8.54 -3.56
CA ASP A 169 -5.98 -7.36 -2.71
C ASP A 169 -4.59 -6.71 -2.64
N ASP A 170 -4.49 -5.42 -2.94
CA ASP A 170 -3.26 -4.62 -2.79
C ASP A 170 -3.29 -3.88 -1.45
N ALA A 171 -2.83 -4.54 -0.41
CA ALA A 171 -2.70 -4.00 0.94
C ALA A 171 -1.32 -3.38 1.21
N ALA A 172 -0.59 -2.96 0.17
CA ALA A 172 0.74 -2.35 0.34
C ALA A 172 0.74 -1.10 1.23
N GLN A 173 -0.40 -0.46 1.39
CA GLN A 173 -0.60 0.67 2.32
C GLN A 173 -1.55 0.32 3.47
N GLY A 174 -2.32 -0.78 3.36
CA GLY A 174 -3.37 -1.16 4.30
C GLY A 174 -2.99 -2.24 5.29
N PHE A 175 -1.85 -2.94 5.12
CA PHE A 175 -1.47 -4.05 5.99
C PHE A 175 -1.48 -3.66 7.47
N GLY A 176 -2.24 -4.39 8.28
CA GLY A 176 -2.49 -4.10 9.70
C GLY A 176 -3.84 -3.43 10.00
N ALA A 177 -4.51 -2.85 9.00
CA ALA A 177 -5.89 -2.40 9.15
C ALA A 177 -6.88 -3.57 9.18
N SER A 178 -8.15 -3.27 9.44
CA SER A 178 -9.22 -4.27 9.46
C SER A 178 -10.47 -3.80 8.72
N TYR A 179 -11.17 -4.77 8.16
CA TYR A 179 -12.49 -4.62 7.57
C TYR A 179 -13.48 -5.52 8.30
N LYS A 180 -14.52 -4.93 8.91
CA LYS A 180 -15.53 -5.64 9.71
C LYS A 180 -14.94 -6.60 10.76
N GLY A 181 -13.87 -6.15 11.43
CA GLY A 181 -13.19 -6.90 12.49
C GLY A 181 -12.18 -7.97 12.01
N ARG A 182 -12.04 -8.20 10.70
CA ARG A 182 -11.02 -9.08 10.12
C ARG A 182 -9.83 -8.23 9.64
N ARG A 183 -8.60 -8.67 9.95
CA ARG A 183 -7.41 -8.01 9.43
C ARG A 183 -7.27 -8.18 7.93
N LEU A 184 -6.68 -7.16 7.29
CA LEU A 184 -6.24 -7.26 5.91
C LEU A 184 -5.14 -8.31 5.79
N GLY A 185 -5.20 -9.08 4.68
CA GLY A 185 -4.34 -10.25 4.46
C GLY A 185 -5.12 -11.54 4.21
N THR A 186 -6.45 -11.52 4.38
CA THR A 186 -7.32 -12.69 4.19
C THR A 186 -8.51 -12.41 3.26
N PHE A 187 -8.43 -11.32 2.48
CA PHE A 187 -9.48 -10.96 1.52
C PHE A 187 -9.08 -11.38 0.10
N GLY A 188 -10.09 -11.83 -0.67
CA GLY A 188 -9.88 -12.33 -2.02
C GLY A 188 -9.13 -13.67 -2.08
N LEU A 189 -8.52 -13.95 -3.23
CA LEU A 189 -7.69 -15.12 -3.47
C LEU A 189 -6.34 -14.98 -2.76
N ALA A 190 -5.77 -13.80 -2.80
CA ALA A 190 -4.51 -13.44 -2.17
C ALA A 190 -4.46 -11.95 -1.87
N THR A 191 -3.67 -11.58 -0.88
CA THR A 191 -3.34 -10.20 -0.54
C THR A 191 -1.84 -9.97 -0.77
N ALA A 192 -1.48 -8.93 -1.50
CA ALA A 192 -0.11 -8.47 -1.67
C ALA A 192 0.19 -7.31 -0.71
N THR A 193 1.36 -7.31 -0.07
CA THR A 193 1.80 -6.18 0.75
C THR A 193 3.25 -5.80 0.47
N SER A 194 3.63 -4.60 0.91
CA SER A 194 4.95 -4.02 0.70
C SER A 194 5.61 -3.66 2.03
N PHE A 195 6.89 -3.95 2.14
CA PHE A 195 7.74 -3.58 3.28
C PHE A 195 8.75 -2.49 2.91
N PHE A 196 8.49 -1.70 1.87
CA PHE A 196 9.31 -0.50 1.58
C PHE A 196 9.46 0.35 2.86
N PRO A 197 10.60 0.98 3.13
CA PRO A 197 10.91 1.61 4.44
C PRO A 197 9.87 2.61 4.95
N ALA A 198 9.18 3.30 4.04
CA ALA A 198 8.14 4.28 4.38
C ALA A 198 6.75 3.66 4.65
N LYS A 199 6.58 2.35 4.47
CA LYS A 199 5.31 1.66 4.77
C LYS A 199 5.08 1.54 6.27
N PRO A 200 3.82 1.39 6.72
CA PRO A 200 3.52 1.22 8.15
C PRO A 200 4.35 0.13 8.82
N LEU A 201 4.49 -1.03 8.18
CA LEU A 201 5.46 -2.07 8.51
C LEU A 201 6.52 -2.09 7.39
N GLY A 202 7.62 -1.38 7.56
CA GLY A 202 8.69 -1.27 6.55
C GLY A 202 10.00 -1.85 7.04
N CYS A 203 10.76 -2.54 6.17
CA CYS A 203 12.11 -3.01 6.44
C CYS A 203 13.16 -1.90 6.19
N PHE A 204 14.45 -2.23 6.13
CA PHE A 204 15.53 -1.28 5.84
C PHE A 204 16.06 -1.42 4.40
N GLY A 205 15.19 -1.78 3.50
CA GLY A 205 15.41 -1.94 2.07
C GLY A 205 14.07 -2.28 1.41
N ASP A 206 14.09 -2.97 0.28
CA ASP A 206 12.89 -3.47 -0.35
C ASP A 206 12.42 -4.78 0.29
N GLY A 207 11.11 -5.02 0.24
CA GLY A 207 10.48 -6.22 0.72
C GLY A 207 8.99 -6.22 0.44
N GLY A 208 8.40 -7.40 0.48
CA GLY A 208 6.96 -7.62 0.34
C GLY A 208 6.56 -9.01 0.81
N ALA A 209 5.28 -9.28 0.79
CA ALA A 209 4.74 -10.60 1.04
C ALA A 209 3.40 -10.81 0.32
N ILE A 210 3.08 -12.06 0.07
CA ILE A 210 1.80 -12.53 -0.42
C ILE A 210 1.18 -13.39 0.68
N LEU A 211 -0.07 -13.10 1.00
CA LEU A 211 -0.86 -13.82 2.00
C LEU A 211 -2.01 -14.53 1.28
N THR A 212 -2.27 -15.78 1.60
CA THR A 212 -3.35 -16.55 0.98
C THR A 212 -3.80 -17.72 1.87
N ASP A 213 -5.05 -18.14 1.71
CA ASP A 213 -5.55 -19.36 2.32
C ASP A 213 -5.46 -20.59 1.39
N ASP A 214 -5.03 -20.39 0.13
CA ASP A 214 -4.88 -21.43 -0.89
C ASP A 214 -3.46 -22.03 -0.82
N ALA A 215 -3.36 -23.24 -0.31
CA ALA A 215 -2.09 -23.98 -0.18
C ALA A 215 -1.44 -24.26 -1.54
N ALA A 216 -2.23 -24.57 -2.57
CA ALA A 216 -1.69 -24.84 -3.90
C ALA A 216 -1.10 -23.58 -4.54
N LEU A 217 -1.78 -22.44 -4.36
CA LEU A 217 -1.24 -21.15 -4.79
C LEU A 217 0.06 -20.83 -4.04
N ALA A 218 0.11 -21.03 -2.72
CA ALA A 218 1.30 -20.77 -1.92
C ALA A 218 2.52 -21.56 -2.41
N GLU A 219 2.33 -22.85 -2.78
CA GLU A 219 3.41 -23.67 -3.35
C GLU A 219 3.88 -23.14 -4.72
N ILE A 220 2.95 -22.74 -5.58
CA ILE A 220 3.30 -22.13 -6.88
C ILE A 220 4.10 -20.83 -6.66
N LEU A 221 3.69 -19.98 -5.71
CA LEU A 221 4.37 -18.74 -5.39
C LEU A 221 5.78 -18.96 -4.83
N ARG A 222 5.97 -19.95 -3.96
CA ARG A 222 7.30 -20.34 -3.47
C ARG A 222 8.23 -20.78 -4.60
N SER A 223 7.70 -21.49 -5.60
CA SER A 223 8.46 -21.86 -6.79
C SER A 223 8.77 -20.63 -7.65
N ILE A 224 7.80 -19.77 -7.96
CA ILE A 224 7.99 -18.56 -8.76
C ILE A 224 9.07 -17.65 -8.13
N ARG A 225 9.07 -17.49 -6.82
CA ARG A 225 10.03 -16.69 -6.03
C ARG A 225 11.49 -17.06 -6.27
N VAL A 226 11.76 -18.28 -6.67
CA VAL A 226 13.09 -18.87 -6.92
C VAL A 226 13.18 -19.43 -8.34
N HIS A 227 12.93 -18.61 -9.35
CA HIS A 227 13.06 -18.94 -10.77
C HIS A 227 12.14 -20.05 -11.29
N GLY A 228 11.03 -20.33 -10.60
CA GLY A 228 10.12 -21.40 -11.01
C GLY A 228 10.64 -22.81 -10.73
N GLN A 229 11.57 -22.96 -9.78
CA GLN A 229 12.19 -24.22 -9.40
C GLN A 229 11.14 -25.25 -8.99
N GLY A 230 11.30 -26.51 -9.45
CA GLY A 230 10.55 -27.66 -9.04
C GLY A 230 11.12 -28.37 -7.80
N SER A 231 10.81 -29.66 -7.66
CA SER A 231 11.39 -30.51 -6.61
C SER A 231 12.88 -30.78 -6.83
N ASP A 232 13.31 -30.82 -8.10
CA ASP A 232 14.73 -30.83 -8.45
C ASP A 232 15.25 -29.40 -8.57
N LYS A 233 16.39 -29.13 -7.96
CA LYS A 233 17.05 -27.82 -7.97
C LYS A 233 17.36 -27.30 -9.37
N TYR A 234 17.59 -28.19 -10.32
CA TYR A 234 17.98 -27.86 -11.70
C TYR A 234 16.83 -28.00 -12.71
N ASP A 235 15.61 -28.33 -12.23
CA ASP A 235 14.41 -28.39 -13.06
C ASP A 235 13.48 -27.23 -12.73
N ASN A 236 13.47 -26.22 -13.62
CA ASN A 236 12.58 -25.06 -13.54
C ASN A 236 11.25 -25.42 -14.24
N VAL A 237 10.26 -25.85 -13.47
CA VAL A 237 8.96 -26.36 -13.97
C VAL A 237 8.00 -25.27 -14.43
N ARG A 238 8.35 -23.98 -14.21
CA ARG A 238 7.62 -22.81 -14.68
C ARG A 238 8.56 -21.60 -14.80
N LEU A 239 8.09 -20.54 -15.46
CA LEU A 239 8.79 -19.26 -15.43
C LEU A 239 8.69 -18.66 -14.03
N GLY A 240 9.77 -18.05 -13.55
CA GLY A 240 9.83 -17.46 -12.23
C GLY A 240 10.73 -16.22 -12.20
N LEU A 241 10.96 -15.72 -11.01
CA LEU A 241 11.70 -14.48 -10.73
C LEU A 241 12.78 -14.73 -9.68
N THR A 242 13.72 -13.81 -9.56
CA THR A 242 14.55 -13.63 -8.37
C THR A 242 13.81 -12.68 -7.42
N ALA A 243 12.78 -13.19 -6.73
CA ALA A 243 11.87 -12.39 -5.92
C ALA A 243 11.88 -12.81 -4.45
N ARG A 244 13.07 -13.06 -3.89
CA ARG A 244 13.24 -13.47 -2.49
C ARG A 244 13.34 -12.26 -1.58
N LEU A 245 12.84 -12.36 -0.35
CA LEU A 245 13.16 -11.42 0.71
C LEU A 245 14.52 -11.79 1.30
N ASP A 246 15.43 -10.83 1.43
CA ASP A 246 16.71 -11.03 2.09
C ASP A 246 16.52 -11.34 3.58
N THR A 247 17.29 -12.27 4.12
CA THR A 247 17.20 -12.69 5.52
C THR A 247 17.43 -11.54 6.50
N LEU A 248 18.31 -10.60 6.16
CA LEU A 248 18.51 -9.38 6.97
C LEU A 248 17.23 -8.54 7.08
N GLN A 249 16.48 -8.39 5.99
CA GLN A 249 15.21 -7.65 6.02
C GLN A 249 14.15 -8.40 6.82
N ALA A 250 14.12 -9.74 6.74
CA ALA A 250 13.21 -10.56 7.54
C ALA A 250 13.49 -10.39 9.04
N ALA A 251 14.75 -10.44 9.46
CA ALA A 251 15.16 -10.24 10.85
C ALA A 251 14.73 -8.86 11.40
N ILE A 252 14.84 -7.81 10.57
CA ILE A 252 14.38 -6.47 10.91
C ILE A 252 12.86 -6.42 11.08
N LEU A 253 12.12 -7.04 10.16
CA LEU A 253 10.65 -7.04 10.16
C LEU A 253 10.08 -7.79 11.37
N ILE A 254 10.70 -8.90 11.80
CA ILE A 254 10.32 -9.63 13.02
C ILE A 254 10.35 -8.69 14.23
N GLU A 255 11.41 -7.90 14.39
CA GLU A 255 11.50 -6.96 15.52
C GLU A 255 10.51 -5.79 15.39
N LYS A 256 10.25 -5.31 14.20
CA LYS A 256 9.27 -4.24 13.96
C LYS A 256 7.84 -4.73 14.16
N LEU A 257 7.51 -5.95 13.78
CA LEU A 257 6.17 -6.52 13.97
C LEU A 257 5.78 -6.57 15.46
N LYS A 258 6.74 -6.78 16.37
CA LYS A 258 6.51 -6.79 17.83
C LYS A 258 6.02 -5.46 18.40
N ILE A 259 6.25 -4.35 17.72
CA ILE A 259 5.79 -3.02 18.14
C ILE A 259 4.70 -2.44 17.21
N PHE A 260 4.29 -3.18 16.19
CA PHE A 260 3.45 -2.65 15.12
C PHE A 260 2.05 -2.27 15.60
N GLU A 261 1.44 -3.05 16.51
CA GLU A 261 0.14 -2.71 17.11
C GLU A 261 0.18 -1.37 17.86
N ASP A 262 1.24 -1.15 18.64
CA ASP A 262 1.44 0.12 19.36
C ASP A 262 1.57 1.30 18.38
N GLU A 263 2.27 1.08 17.25
CA GLU A 263 2.44 2.09 16.22
C GLU A 263 1.15 2.40 15.47
N ILE A 264 0.30 1.38 15.20
CA ILE A 264 -1.03 1.57 14.64
C ILE A 264 -1.88 2.43 15.59
N ALA A 265 -1.91 2.10 16.86
CA ALA A 265 -2.66 2.85 17.86
C ALA A 265 -2.13 4.30 18.00
N ALA A 266 -0.81 4.51 17.90
CA ALA A 266 -0.22 5.84 17.94
C ALA A 266 -0.59 6.67 16.69
N ARG A 267 -0.58 6.08 15.49
CA ARG A 267 -1.02 6.72 14.25
C ARG A 267 -2.50 7.11 14.31
N ASP A 268 -3.35 6.29 14.92
CA ASP A 268 -4.77 6.59 15.08
C ASP A 268 -4.99 7.82 15.98
N ARG A 269 -4.21 7.96 17.08
CA ARG A 269 -4.23 9.18 17.90
C ARG A 269 -3.82 10.42 17.12
N VAL A 270 -2.77 10.31 16.29
CA VAL A 270 -2.32 11.41 15.42
C VAL A 270 -3.41 11.79 14.42
N ALA A 271 -4.04 10.82 13.78
CA ALA A 271 -5.11 11.05 12.82
C ALA A 271 -6.33 11.72 13.47
N THR A 272 -6.72 11.25 14.65
CA THR A 272 -7.83 11.84 15.42
C THR A 272 -7.56 13.31 15.76
N ARG A 273 -6.33 13.64 16.20
CA ARG A 273 -5.95 15.02 16.51
C ARG A 273 -5.98 15.91 15.27
N TYR A 274 -5.48 15.44 14.14
CA TYR A 274 -5.58 16.16 12.87
C TYR A 274 -7.03 16.38 12.44
N ALA A 275 -7.88 15.35 12.53
CA ALA A 275 -9.29 15.48 12.18
C ALA A 275 -10.00 16.56 13.03
N ASN A 276 -9.74 16.58 14.34
CA ASN A 276 -10.30 17.58 15.25
C ASN A 276 -9.76 18.99 14.97
N GLY A 277 -8.48 19.13 14.62
CA GLY A 277 -7.84 20.43 14.38
C GLY A 277 -8.11 21.01 12.99
N LEU A 278 -8.41 20.17 11.99
CA LEU A 278 -8.45 20.58 10.58
C LEU A 278 -9.82 20.44 9.92
N GLY A 279 -10.74 19.65 10.50
CA GLY A 279 -12.00 19.28 9.86
C GLY A 279 -12.96 20.43 9.52
N ASN A 280 -12.69 21.64 10.01
CA ASN A 280 -13.46 22.85 9.71
C ASN A 280 -12.80 23.75 8.63
N VAL A 281 -11.61 23.42 8.13
CA VAL A 281 -10.87 24.21 7.14
C VAL A 281 -10.51 23.44 5.87
N VAL A 282 -10.36 22.12 5.98
CA VAL A 282 -10.08 21.22 4.84
C VAL A 282 -10.93 19.97 4.97
N THR A 283 -11.07 19.21 3.87
CA THR A 283 -11.69 17.88 3.95
C THR A 283 -10.66 16.87 4.46
N VAL A 284 -10.89 16.39 5.68
CA VAL A 284 -10.06 15.36 6.31
C VAL A 284 -10.50 13.95 5.89
N PRO A 285 -9.59 12.95 5.86
CA PRO A 285 -9.96 11.57 5.54
C PRO A 285 -10.94 11.03 6.57
N ARG A 286 -11.91 10.23 6.11
CA ARG A 286 -12.93 9.62 6.94
C ARG A 286 -12.86 8.10 6.83
N LEU A 287 -12.98 7.43 7.97
CA LEU A 287 -13.13 5.99 8.00
C LEU A 287 -14.57 5.61 7.65
N ALA A 288 -14.73 4.73 6.67
CA ALA A 288 -16.04 4.13 6.40
C ALA A 288 -16.42 3.14 7.52
N THR A 289 -17.71 2.93 7.71
CA THR A 289 -18.23 2.08 8.79
C THR A 289 -17.63 0.68 8.74
N GLY A 290 -17.20 0.18 9.89
CA GLY A 290 -16.60 -1.15 10.04
C GLY A 290 -15.15 -1.26 9.53
N ARG A 291 -14.48 -0.16 9.22
CA ARG A 291 -13.09 -0.13 8.76
C ARG A 291 -12.20 0.56 9.79
N THR A 292 -10.96 0.09 9.89
CA THR A 292 -9.87 0.79 10.57
C THR A 292 -8.83 1.26 9.54
N SER A 293 -7.89 2.08 9.95
CA SER A 293 -6.77 2.50 9.10
C SER A 293 -5.46 2.37 9.86
N VAL A 294 -4.41 2.02 9.14
CA VAL A 294 -3.02 2.13 9.64
C VAL A 294 -2.41 3.51 9.35
N TRP A 295 -3.18 4.38 8.69
CA TRP A 295 -2.76 5.74 8.36
C TRP A 295 -1.36 5.78 7.72
N ALA A 296 -1.20 5.02 6.63
CA ALA A 296 0.03 5.02 5.86
C ALA A 296 0.37 6.44 5.36
N GLN A 297 -0.66 7.19 4.99
CA GLN A 297 -0.63 8.63 4.73
C GLN A 297 -1.83 9.29 5.42
N TYR A 298 -1.66 10.54 5.84
CA TYR A 298 -2.79 11.40 6.22
C TYR A 298 -3.02 12.41 5.11
N THR A 299 -3.93 12.07 4.21
CA THR A 299 -4.18 12.83 2.98
C THR A 299 -5.44 13.66 3.14
N ILE A 300 -5.28 14.98 3.12
CA ILE A 300 -6.38 15.95 3.13
C ILE A 300 -6.73 16.38 1.70
N ARG A 301 -7.94 16.89 1.52
CA ARG A 301 -8.35 17.56 0.28
C ARG A 301 -8.50 19.05 0.56
N LEU A 302 -7.89 19.84 -0.30
CA LEU A 302 -7.98 21.28 -0.24
C LEU A 302 -9.36 21.76 -0.76
N PRO A 303 -9.86 22.93 -0.32
CA PRO A 303 -11.03 23.54 -0.92
C PRO A 303 -10.86 23.73 -2.43
N GLU A 304 -11.96 23.64 -3.17
CA GLU A 304 -11.96 23.85 -4.62
C GLU A 304 -11.37 25.19 -5.00
N GLY A 305 -10.50 25.21 -6.00
CA GLY A 305 -9.82 26.42 -6.48
C GLY A 305 -8.58 26.83 -5.68
N THR A 306 -8.20 26.08 -4.64
CA THR A 306 -6.96 26.36 -3.91
C THR A 306 -5.74 26.08 -4.79
N ASP A 307 -4.80 27.04 -4.85
CA ASP A 307 -3.46 26.80 -5.42
C ASP A 307 -2.69 25.83 -4.52
N ARG A 308 -2.69 24.53 -4.87
CA ARG A 308 -2.02 23.47 -4.10
C ARG A 308 -0.51 23.69 -4.00
N ASP A 309 0.12 24.19 -5.07
CA ASP A 309 1.57 24.39 -5.08
C ASP A 309 1.94 25.60 -4.19
N GLY A 310 1.17 26.67 -4.24
CA GLY A 310 1.27 27.81 -3.33
C GLY A 310 1.05 27.39 -1.87
N PHE A 311 0.03 26.58 -1.61
CA PHE A 311 -0.24 26.02 -0.29
C PHE A 311 0.94 25.16 0.23
N ALA A 312 1.47 24.26 -0.59
CA ALA A 312 2.63 23.44 -0.24
C ALA A 312 3.88 24.30 0.04
N ALA A 313 4.10 25.36 -0.75
CA ALA A 313 5.19 26.31 -0.53
C ALA A 313 5.05 27.08 0.78
N ALA A 314 3.82 27.52 1.13
CA ALA A 314 3.54 28.23 2.39
C ALA A 314 3.81 27.32 3.62
N LEU A 315 3.43 26.04 3.57
CA LEU A 315 3.74 25.09 4.63
C LEU A 315 5.26 24.85 4.75
N ARG A 316 5.93 24.66 3.60
CA ARG A 316 7.39 24.47 3.58
C ARG A 316 8.15 25.65 4.17
N ALA A 317 7.69 26.88 3.92
CA ALA A 317 8.28 28.09 4.50
C ALA A 317 8.19 28.11 6.03
N GLN A 318 7.22 27.41 6.62
CA GLN A 318 7.04 27.22 8.06
C GLN A 318 7.71 25.94 8.60
N GLY A 319 8.48 25.22 7.75
CA GLY A 319 9.18 24.00 8.13
C GLY A 319 8.28 22.77 8.18
N VAL A 320 7.08 22.81 7.59
CA VAL A 320 6.15 21.69 7.48
C VAL A 320 6.29 21.03 6.10
N PRO A 321 6.86 19.82 6.00
CA PRO A 321 6.95 19.09 4.74
C PRO A 321 5.58 18.54 4.35
N THR A 322 5.34 18.46 3.04
CA THR A 322 4.13 17.83 2.45
C THR A 322 4.52 16.94 1.30
N ALA A 323 3.61 16.02 0.94
CA ALA A 323 3.76 15.17 -0.23
C ALA A 323 2.42 15.07 -0.98
N ILE A 324 2.47 14.77 -2.28
CA ILE A 324 1.27 14.63 -3.11
C ILE A 324 1.20 13.17 -3.60
N TYR A 325 0.18 12.46 -3.15
CA TYR A 325 -0.14 11.10 -3.54
C TYR A 325 -1.57 11.07 -4.11
N TYR A 326 -1.78 11.13 -5.44
CA TYR A 326 -0.79 11.18 -6.52
C TYR A 326 -1.07 12.39 -7.41
N PRO A 327 -0.06 13.04 -7.99
CA PRO A 327 -0.27 14.27 -8.79
C PRO A 327 -0.89 13.99 -10.16
N LYS A 328 -0.94 12.71 -10.58
CA LYS A 328 -1.59 12.22 -11.80
C LYS A 328 -2.14 10.83 -11.56
N SER A 329 -3.37 10.61 -11.93
CA SER A 329 -3.97 9.27 -12.03
C SER A 329 -3.27 8.43 -13.10
N LEU A 330 -3.28 7.11 -12.99
CA LEU A 330 -2.51 6.22 -13.87
C LEU A 330 -2.88 6.43 -15.35
N HIS A 331 -4.16 6.50 -15.68
CA HIS A 331 -4.62 6.72 -17.08
C HIS A 331 -4.14 8.05 -17.69
N GLN A 332 -3.66 9.00 -16.89
CA GLN A 332 -3.08 10.26 -17.34
C GLN A 332 -1.55 10.24 -17.46
N GLN A 333 -0.90 9.18 -16.96
CA GLN A 333 0.54 9.05 -17.00
C GLN A 333 1.00 8.52 -18.36
N THR A 334 2.15 9.00 -18.84
CA THR A 334 2.67 8.67 -20.18
C THR A 334 2.78 7.17 -20.45
N ALA A 335 3.16 6.38 -19.44
CA ALA A 335 3.32 4.94 -19.58
C ALA A 335 1.99 4.17 -19.66
N TYR A 336 0.90 4.75 -19.15
CA TYR A 336 -0.37 4.03 -18.98
C TYR A 336 -1.55 4.63 -19.73
N ARG A 337 -1.41 5.80 -20.36
CA ARG A 337 -2.50 6.55 -21.01
C ARG A 337 -3.14 5.83 -22.20
N ASP A 338 -2.45 4.86 -22.77
CA ASP A 338 -2.94 4.09 -23.90
C ASP A 338 -3.74 2.84 -23.47
N PHE A 339 -3.80 2.55 -22.16
CA PHE A 339 -4.65 1.51 -21.62
C PHE A 339 -6.09 2.02 -21.42
N PRO A 340 -7.10 1.11 -21.56
CA PRO A 340 -8.50 1.50 -21.45
C PRO A 340 -8.90 1.88 -20.02
N SER A 341 -9.91 2.75 -19.96
CA SER A 341 -10.61 3.13 -18.73
C SER A 341 -12.08 2.74 -18.82
N ALA A 342 -12.74 2.59 -17.67
CA ALA A 342 -14.17 2.34 -17.58
C ALA A 342 -14.97 3.42 -18.33
N ASP A 343 -16.00 3.01 -19.04
CA ASP A 343 -16.91 3.92 -19.71
C ASP A 343 -17.53 4.94 -18.73
N GLY A 344 -17.73 6.18 -19.21
CA GLY A 344 -18.16 7.31 -18.38
C GLY A 344 -17.02 8.10 -17.73
N GLY A 345 -15.76 7.71 -17.96
CA GLY A 345 -14.58 8.44 -17.47
C GLY A 345 -14.24 8.20 -16.00
N LEU A 346 -13.19 8.85 -15.52
CA LEU A 346 -12.61 8.68 -14.17
C LEU A 346 -12.52 10.04 -13.45
N ALA A 347 -13.61 10.78 -13.42
CA ALA A 347 -13.64 12.17 -12.98
C ALA A 347 -13.25 12.37 -11.51
N VAL A 348 -13.53 11.40 -10.65
CA VAL A 348 -13.12 11.47 -9.23
C VAL A 348 -11.61 11.30 -9.11
N SER A 349 -11.02 10.31 -9.78
CA SER A 349 -9.57 10.11 -9.81
C SER A 349 -8.82 11.34 -10.33
N GLU A 350 -9.33 11.97 -11.40
CA GLU A 350 -8.75 13.18 -11.99
C GLU A 350 -8.81 14.35 -11.02
N ARG A 351 -9.95 14.61 -10.39
CA ARG A 351 -10.13 15.68 -9.42
C ARG A 351 -9.24 15.46 -8.18
N LEU A 352 -9.21 14.25 -7.61
CA LEU A 352 -8.36 13.94 -6.48
C LEU A 352 -6.89 14.22 -6.79
N SER A 353 -6.42 13.94 -8.01
CA SER A 353 -5.05 14.24 -8.41
C SER A 353 -4.70 15.75 -8.36
N THR A 354 -5.69 16.63 -8.37
CA THR A 354 -5.51 18.09 -8.23
C THR A 354 -5.66 18.59 -6.79
N ASP A 355 -6.51 17.93 -6.00
CA ASP A 355 -6.99 18.48 -4.72
C ASP A 355 -6.26 17.93 -3.49
N VAL A 356 -5.62 16.77 -3.61
CA VAL A 356 -5.02 16.10 -2.44
C VAL A 356 -3.62 16.61 -2.10
N ILE A 357 -3.35 16.62 -0.79
CA ILE A 357 -2.00 16.81 -0.24
C ILE A 357 -1.90 16.04 1.09
N SER A 358 -0.74 15.43 1.34
CA SER A 358 -0.51 14.63 2.54
C SER A 358 0.36 15.36 3.54
N LEU A 359 -0.03 15.28 4.80
CA LEU A 359 0.66 15.85 5.95
C LEU A 359 1.60 14.82 6.60
N PRO A 360 2.60 15.24 7.40
CA PRO A 360 3.45 14.34 8.15
C PRO A 360 2.61 13.36 8.99
N MET A 361 2.89 12.05 8.84
CA MET A 361 2.15 11.00 9.53
C MET A 361 3.06 9.85 9.94
N HIS A 362 3.30 9.71 11.24
CA HIS A 362 4.04 8.59 11.82
C HIS A 362 3.69 8.42 13.31
N ALA A 363 3.99 7.26 13.87
CA ALA A 363 3.65 6.90 15.25
C ALA A 363 4.34 7.76 16.34
N TYR A 364 5.36 8.52 15.96
CA TYR A 364 6.23 9.29 16.86
C TYR A 364 6.02 10.80 16.77
N LEU A 365 4.94 11.24 16.10
CA LEU A 365 4.62 12.65 15.99
C LEU A 365 4.04 13.16 17.30
N ASP A 366 4.80 14.00 18.01
CA ASP A 366 4.36 14.59 19.28
C ASP A 366 3.30 15.67 19.09
N GLU A 367 2.55 15.95 20.14
CA GLU A 367 1.42 16.90 20.10
C GLU A 367 1.84 18.33 19.76
N ALA A 368 2.97 18.80 20.29
CA ALA A 368 3.45 20.15 20.02
C ALA A 368 3.86 20.35 18.56
N THR A 369 4.52 19.34 17.97
CA THR A 369 4.85 19.32 16.54
C THR A 369 3.56 19.27 15.70
N GLN A 370 2.58 18.48 16.12
CA GLN A 370 1.30 18.36 15.44
C GLN A 370 0.50 19.65 15.48
N ASP A 371 0.51 20.38 16.61
CA ASP A 371 -0.14 21.69 16.73
C ASP A 371 0.47 22.71 15.76
N ARG A 372 1.80 22.74 15.62
CA ARG A 372 2.48 23.58 14.63
C ARG A 372 2.03 23.27 13.20
N ILE A 373 1.86 21.99 12.87
CA ILE A 373 1.37 21.57 11.54
C ILE A 373 -0.07 22.05 11.35
N ILE A 374 -0.94 21.85 12.34
CA ILE A 374 -2.34 22.27 12.29
C ILE A 374 -2.44 23.79 12.09
N GLU A 375 -1.67 24.58 12.86
CA GLU A 375 -1.64 26.04 12.74
C GLU A 375 -1.15 26.49 11.36
N ALA A 376 -0.09 25.87 10.84
CA ALA A 376 0.43 26.16 9.50
C ALA A 376 -0.61 25.87 8.40
N VAL A 377 -1.33 24.73 8.48
CA VAL A 377 -2.40 24.39 7.54
C VAL A 377 -3.54 25.40 7.61
N ARG A 378 -4.00 25.75 8.80
CA ARG A 378 -5.08 26.74 9.00
C ARG A 378 -4.70 28.12 8.46
N GLY A 379 -3.48 28.55 8.71
CA GLY A 379 -2.96 29.81 8.19
C GLY A 379 -2.89 29.83 6.66
N ALA A 380 -2.45 28.75 6.04
CA ALA A 380 -2.28 28.68 4.59
C ALA A 380 -3.60 28.54 3.81
N VAL A 381 -4.69 28.03 4.42
CA VAL A 381 -6.02 27.99 3.80
C VAL A 381 -6.71 29.36 3.86
N SER A 382 -6.35 30.22 4.83
CA SER A 382 -7.00 31.53 5.04
C SER A 382 -6.40 32.65 4.16
N THR A 383 -5.33 32.38 3.44
CA THR A 383 -4.64 33.31 2.53
C THR A 383 -5.00 33.01 1.08
#